data_8dd1b219ec0c50ecbed3e597321ff062
#
_entry.id   8dd1b219ec0c50ecbed3e597321ff062
#
_cell.length_a   1.000
_cell.length_b   1.000
_cell.length_c   1.000
_cell.angle_alpha   90.00
_cell.angle_beta   90.00
_cell.angle_gamma   90.00
#
_symmetry.space_group_name_H-M   'P 1'
#
loop_
_entity.id
_entity.type
_entity.pdbx_description
1 polymer ?
#
loop_
_entity_poly.entity_id
_entity_poly.type
_entity_poly.pdbx_seq_one_letter_code
_entity_poly.pdbx_strand_id
1 'polypeptide(L)'
;MAENRATVEKLLAPTDIGLHVIDDPDVARLVIHHNHVVGSHLVPGLHVNVNELEDGVDAKIVLDEGVVIAKPVHLCFGMLPETGIQKINLDVKIGARAKIALQAHCVFPNAVDVQHLMDAVIKIGEGAEYTYFEKHIHSEHGGVKVVPRAKVELAKESRFKTEFELLKGRVGVIDIDYETVCAEYSFMEMTARVNGCADDYIKIHETGHLLGEGARGVLTTR
;
A
#
# COMPACT_ATOMS: atom_id res chain seq x y z
N MET A 1 -8.12 -20.76 2.17
CA MET A 1 -7.15 -21.05 3.27
C MET A 1 -7.82 -20.73 4.60
N ALA A 2 -7.58 -21.51 5.65
CA ALA A 2 -8.07 -21.15 6.98
C ALA A 2 -7.28 -19.91 7.47
N GLU A 3 -7.99 -18.88 7.91
CA GLU A 3 -7.39 -17.66 8.45
C GLU A 3 -6.62 -17.98 9.74
N ASN A 4 -5.35 -17.55 9.81
CA ASN A 4 -4.58 -17.63 11.05
C ASN A 4 -4.92 -16.42 11.93
N ARG A 5 -6.08 -16.48 12.58
CA ARG A 5 -6.66 -15.37 13.36
C ARG A 5 -5.68 -14.80 14.38
N ALA A 6 -4.94 -15.63 15.08
CA ALA A 6 -3.99 -15.17 16.11
C ALA A 6 -2.85 -14.31 15.52
N THR A 7 -2.35 -14.65 14.34
CA THR A 7 -1.33 -13.85 13.64
C THR A 7 -1.94 -12.56 13.09
N VAL A 8 -3.14 -12.64 12.52
CA VAL A 8 -3.87 -11.46 12.04
C VAL A 8 -4.10 -10.45 13.18
N GLU A 9 -4.60 -10.90 14.32
CA GLU A 9 -4.81 -10.06 15.50
C GLU A 9 -3.52 -9.38 15.99
N LYS A 10 -2.39 -10.11 16.02
CA LYS A 10 -1.09 -9.53 16.40
C LYS A 10 -0.60 -8.45 15.45
N LEU A 11 -0.84 -8.61 14.14
CA LEU A 11 -0.45 -7.62 13.14
C LEU A 11 -1.39 -6.39 13.15
N LEU A 12 -2.68 -6.59 13.40
CA LEU A 12 -3.64 -5.49 13.42
C LEU A 12 -3.69 -4.74 14.74
N ALA A 13 -3.34 -5.38 15.86
CA ALA A 13 -3.42 -4.77 17.20
C ALA A 13 -2.71 -3.40 17.34
N PRO A 14 -1.51 -3.16 16.75
CA PRO A 14 -0.85 -1.86 16.85
C PRO A 14 -1.39 -0.81 15.87
N THR A 15 -2.30 -1.20 14.95
CA THR A 15 -2.87 -0.31 13.94
C THR A 15 -4.06 0.49 14.48
N ASP A 16 -4.49 1.49 13.72
CA ASP A 16 -5.65 2.34 14.03
C ASP A 16 -6.99 1.77 13.53
N ILE A 17 -6.99 0.66 12.77
CA ILE A 17 -8.20 0.06 12.20
C ILE A 17 -9.02 -0.77 13.19
N GLY A 18 -8.41 -1.25 14.26
CA GLY A 18 -9.07 -2.12 15.23
C GLY A 18 -9.41 -3.52 14.70
N LEU A 19 -9.72 -4.43 15.62
CA LEU A 19 -9.95 -5.84 15.28
C LEU A 19 -11.35 -6.12 14.68
N HIS A 20 -12.27 -5.17 14.75
CA HIS A 20 -13.63 -5.35 14.23
C HIS A 20 -13.67 -5.58 12.71
N VAL A 21 -12.68 -5.11 11.96
CA VAL A 21 -12.58 -5.34 10.50
C VAL A 21 -12.42 -6.83 10.15
N ILE A 22 -11.96 -7.66 11.09
CA ILE A 22 -11.82 -9.10 10.87
C ILE A 22 -13.19 -9.76 10.70
N ASP A 23 -14.17 -9.28 11.46
CA ASP A 23 -15.51 -9.89 11.52
C ASP A 23 -16.55 -9.13 10.67
N ASP A 24 -16.19 -8.01 10.02
CA ASP A 24 -17.09 -7.24 9.16
C ASP A 24 -17.13 -7.84 7.74
N PRO A 25 -18.29 -8.42 7.30
CA PRO A 25 -18.40 -9.06 5.99
C PRO A 25 -18.38 -8.07 4.80
N ASP A 26 -18.58 -6.78 5.06
CA ASP A 26 -18.57 -5.75 4.03
C ASP A 26 -17.19 -5.10 3.85
N VAL A 27 -16.20 -5.51 4.64
CA VAL A 27 -14.83 -4.97 4.60
C VAL A 27 -13.88 -5.97 3.98
N ALA A 28 -13.40 -5.68 2.77
CA ALA A 28 -12.37 -6.50 2.15
C ALA A 28 -11.02 -6.32 2.85
N ARG A 29 -10.27 -7.41 2.99
CA ARG A 29 -8.95 -7.40 3.59
C ARG A 29 -8.03 -8.44 2.98
N LEU A 30 -6.73 -8.17 3.01
CA LEU A 30 -5.64 -9.10 2.73
C LEU A 30 -4.55 -8.87 3.78
N VAL A 31 -4.18 -9.91 4.49
CA VAL A 31 -3.14 -9.87 5.52
C VAL A 31 -2.02 -10.82 5.16
N ILE A 32 -0.82 -10.27 4.99
CA ILE A 32 0.39 -11.00 4.62
C ILE A 32 1.40 -10.86 5.76
N HIS A 33 1.80 -11.99 6.31
CA HIS A 33 2.87 -12.11 7.30
C HIS A 33 4.11 -12.68 6.62
N HIS A 34 5.18 -11.88 6.52
CA HIS A 34 6.38 -12.22 5.77
C HIS A 34 6.05 -12.54 4.30
N ASN A 35 5.99 -13.80 3.92
CA ASN A 35 5.69 -14.28 2.57
C ASN A 35 4.40 -15.12 2.48
N HIS A 36 3.60 -15.18 3.54
CA HIS A 36 2.39 -16.00 3.60
C HIS A 36 1.12 -15.16 3.77
N VAL A 37 0.08 -15.52 3.04
CA VAL A 37 -1.27 -15.01 3.25
C VAL A 37 -1.85 -15.68 4.50
N VAL A 38 -2.03 -14.88 5.56
CA VAL A 38 -2.55 -15.36 6.85
C VAL A 38 -4.03 -15.00 7.08
N GLY A 39 -4.58 -14.11 6.27
CA GLY A 39 -5.99 -13.74 6.28
C GLY A 39 -6.41 -13.06 4.97
N SER A 40 -7.61 -13.39 4.49
CA SER A 40 -8.17 -12.78 3.28
C SER A 40 -9.69 -12.83 3.31
N HIS A 41 -10.31 -11.71 2.98
CA HIS A 41 -11.74 -11.60 2.71
C HIS A 41 -11.95 -10.60 1.56
N LEU A 42 -12.73 -10.97 0.56
CA LEU A 42 -12.97 -10.13 -0.61
C LEU A 42 -14.46 -9.80 -0.74
N VAL A 43 -14.75 -8.68 -1.35
CA VAL A 43 -16.11 -8.24 -1.69
C VAL A 43 -16.35 -8.34 -3.21
N PRO A 44 -17.61 -8.38 -3.67
CA PRO A 44 -17.93 -8.50 -5.09
C PRO A 44 -17.24 -7.44 -5.96
N GLY A 45 -16.71 -7.87 -7.10
CA GLY A 45 -16.02 -7.02 -8.09
C GLY A 45 -14.56 -6.72 -7.75
N LEU A 46 -14.07 -7.13 -6.56
CA LEU A 46 -12.66 -7.08 -6.21
C LEU A 46 -12.03 -8.47 -6.32
N HIS A 47 -11.01 -8.60 -7.14
CA HIS A 47 -10.28 -9.84 -7.35
C HIS A 47 -8.84 -9.68 -6.87
N VAL A 48 -8.38 -10.62 -6.04
CA VAL A 48 -7.01 -10.65 -5.54
C VAL A 48 -6.44 -12.04 -5.75
N ASN A 49 -5.28 -12.10 -6.38
CA ASN A 49 -4.50 -13.34 -6.54
C ASN A 49 -3.12 -13.10 -5.94
N VAL A 50 -2.69 -14.00 -5.06
CA VAL A 50 -1.38 -13.93 -4.41
C VAL A 50 -0.63 -15.22 -4.66
N ASN A 51 0.60 -15.09 -5.18
CA ASN A 51 1.56 -16.17 -5.29
C ASN A 51 2.65 -15.96 -4.23
N GLU A 52 2.78 -16.92 -3.32
CA GLU A 52 3.79 -16.88 -2.25
C GLU A 52 5.16 -17.28 -2.80
N LEU A 53 6.17 -16.48 -2.50
CA LEU A 53 7.57 -16.68 -2.88
C LEU A 53 8.42 -17.02 -1.65
N GLU A 54 9.72 -17.28 -1.82
CA GLU A 54 10.61 -17.59 -0.70
C GLU A 54 10.75 -16.43 0.30
N ASP A 55 10.83 -15.19 -0.18
CA ASP A 55 11.08 -13.99 0.63
C ASP A 55 10.03 -12.89 0.42
N GLY A 56 8.83 -13.23 -0.06
CA GLY A 56 7.78 -12.26 -0.30
C GLY A 56 6.58 -12.82 -1.06
N VAL A 57 5.88 -11.96 -1.79
CA VAL A 57 4.69 -12.31 -2.57
C VAL A 57 4.61 -11.55 -3.89
N ASP A 58 4.02 -12.21 -4.91
CA ASP A 58 3.46 -11.54 -6.07
C ASP A 58 1.95 -11.39 -5.84
N ALA A 59 1.46 -10.17 -5.74
CA ALA A 59 0.05 -9.88 -5.52
C ALA A 59 -0.55 -9.13 -6.71
N LYS A 60 -1.63 -9.66 -7.25
CA LYS A 60 -2.41 -9.01 -8.31
C LYS A 60 -3.76 -8.60 -7.77
N ILE A 61 -4.10 -7.31 -7.89
CA ILE A 61 -5.36 -6.73 -7.46
C ILE A 61 -6.08 -6.16 -8.68
N VAL A 62 -7.31 -6.61 -8.92
CA VAL A 62 -8.14 -6.11 -10.02
C VAL A 62 -9.49 -5.69 -9.48
N LEU A 63 -9.90 -4.47 -9.78
CA LEU A 63 -11.26 -3.98 -9.56
C LEU A 63 -11.99 -3.92 -10.92
N ASP A 64 -13.16 -4.52 -10.98
CA ASP A 64 -13.96 -4.53 -12.20
C ASP A 64 -14.44 -3.13 -12.59
N GLU A 65 -14.71 -2.94 -13.88
CA GLU A 65 -15.25 -1.69 -14.43
C GLU A 65 -16.57 -1.30 -13.76
N GLY A 66 -16.70 -0.01 -13.42
CA GLY A 66 -17.89 0.57 -12.80
C GLY A 66 -18.16 0.15 -11.35
N VAL A 67 -17.33 -0.70 -10.76
CA VAL A 67 -17.50 -1.13 -9.36
C VAL A 67 -17.06 -0.03 -8.41
N VAL A 68 -17.89 0.27 -7.42
CA VAL A 68 -17.61 1.22 -6.34
C VAL A 68 -17.57 0.48 -5.01
N ILE A 69 -16.40 0.42 -4.37
CA ILE A 69 -16.24 -0.14 -3.03
C ILE A 69 -16.31 1.01 -2.03
N ALA A 70 -17.38 1.02 -1.22
CA ALA A 70 -17.69 2.13 -0.32
C ALA A 70 -16.81 2.17 0.94
N LYS A 71 -16.47 1.00 1.49
CA LYS A 71 -15.58 0.88 2.67
C LYS A 71 -14.13 0.71 2.21
N PRO A 72 -13.13 1.26 2.94
CA PRO A 72 -11.74 1.00 2.61
C PRO A 72 -11.41 -0.50 2.60
N VAL A 73 -10.60 -0.92 1.63
CA VAL A 73 -10.02 -2.27 1.60
C VAL A 73 -8.72 -2.25 2.40
N HIS A 74 -8.60 -3.12 3.38
CA HIS A 74 -7.43 -3.17 4.24
C HIS A 74 -6.38 -4.16 3.71
N LEU A 75 -5.19 -3.65 3.45
CA LEU A 75 -4.00 -4.44 3.20
C LEU A 75 -3.12 -4.40 4.45
N CYS A 76 -2.64 -5.53 4.94
CA CYS A 76 -1.66 -5.55 6.00
C CYS A 76 -0.45 -6.35 5.54
N PHE A 77 0.70 -5.68 5.50
CA PHE A 77 2.00 -6.28 5.24
C PHE A 77 2.81 -6.19 6.51
N GLY A 78 3.26 -7.31 7.05
CA GLY A 78 3.99 -7.22 8.30
C GLY A 78 4.94 -8.38 8.56
N MET A 79 5.88 -8.13 9.48
CA MET A 79 6.81 -9.12 10.00
C MET A 79 6.89 -9.02 11.51
N LEU A 80 6.61 -10.12 12.21
CA LEU A 80 6.78 -10.23 13.66
C LEU A 80 8.22 -10.58 14.07
N PRO A 81 9.02 -11.34 13.27
CA PRO A 81 10.43 -11.56 13.53
C PRO A 81 11.25 -10.25 13.56
N GLU A 82 12.36 -10.27 14.30
CA GLU A 82 13.27 -9.12 14.43
C GLU A 82 14.08 -8.86 13.15
N THR A 83 14.29 -9.89 12.33
CA THR A 83 15.12 -9.82 11.12
C THR A 83 14.42 -10.51 9.95
N GLY A 84 14.75 -10.11 8.73
CA GLY A 84 14.29 -10.77 7.52
C GLY A 84 14.00 -9.82 6.37
N ILE A 85 13.52 -10.41 5.26
CA ILE A 85 13.20 -9.70 4.04
C ILE A 85 11.74 -9.98 3.69
N GLN A 86 10.99 -8.95 3.36
CA GLN A 86 9.66 -9.05 2.77
C GLN A 86 9.64 -8.29 1.45
N LYS A 87 9.49 -9.01 0.34
CA LYS A 87 9.33 -8.43 -0.99
C LYS A 87 7.86 -8.49 -1.40
N ILE A 88 7.34 -7.38 -1.90
CA ILE A 88 5.97 -7.27 -2.38
C ILE A 88 6.03 -6.80 -3.84
N ASN A 89 5.72 -7.68 -4.78
CA ASN A 89 5.47 -7.29 -6.15
C ASN A 89 3.96 -7.09 -6.32
N LEU A 90 3.54 -5.88 -6.68
CA LEU A 90 2.14 -5.49 -6.69
C LEU A 90 1.71 -5.06 -8.10
N ASP A 91 0.78 -5.80 -8.72
CA ASP A 91 0.12 -5.45 -9.98
C ASP A 91 -1.32 -5.03 -9.68
N VAL A 92 -1.64 -3.74 -9.86
CA VAL A 92 -2.96 -3.17 -9.57
C VAL A 92 -3.61 -2.68 -10.85
N LYS A 93 -4.82 -3.15 -11.13
CA LYS A 93 -5.65 -2.68 -12.23
C LYS A 93 -7.01 -2.22 -11.73
N ILE A 94 -7.30 -0.96 -11.88
CA ILE A 94 -8.59 -0.36 -11.56
C ILE A 94 -9.36 -0.17 -12.87
N GLY A 95 -10.52 -0.82 -13.00
CA GLY A 95 -11.38 -0.73 -14.18
C GLY A 95 -11.92 0.69 -14.41
N ALA A 96 -12.34 0.99 -15.63
CA ALA A 96 -12.90 2.31 -15.96
C ALA A 96 -14.12 2.63 -15.07
N ARG A 97 -14.24 3.90 -14.63
CA ARG A 97 -15.32 4.40 -13.76
C ARG A 97 -15.47 3.66 -12.40
N ALA A 98 -14.49 2.85 -12.04
CA ALA A 98 -14.45 2.17 -10.75
C ALA A 98 -13.88 3.08 -9.67
N LYS A 99 -14.23 2.79 -8.40
CA LYS A 99 -13.74 3.57 -7.25
C LYS A 99 -13.36 2.67 -6.10
N ILE A 100 -12.16 2.87 -5.55
CA ILE A 100 -11.64 2.12 -4.42
C ILE A 100 -10.66 2.96 -3.60
N ALA A 101 -10.69 2.75 -2.29
CA ALA A 101 -9.64 3.18 -1.37
C ALA A 101 -8.96 1.93 -0.77
N LEU A 102 -7.66 1.80 -0.96
CA LEU A 102 -6.84 0.82 -0.26
C LEU A 102 -6.15 1.49 0.92
N GLN A 103 -6.20 0.86 2.07
CA GLN A 103 -5.50 1.29 3.28
C GLN A 103 -4.51 0.21 3.68
N ALA A 104 -3.25 0.44 3.37
CA ALA A 104 -2.16 -0.46 3.71
C ALA A 104 -1.59 -0.14 5.09
N HIS A 105 -1.35 -1.17 5.90
CA HIS A 105 -0.62 -1.09 7.16
C HIS A 105 0.62 -1.96 7.08
N CYS A 106 1.79 -1.33 7.17
CA CYS A 106 3.08 -1.97 7.16
C CYS A 106 3.60 -2.05 8.60
N VAL A 107 3.63 -3.27 9.19
CA VAL A 107 3.75 -3.46 10.64
C VAL A 107 5.01 -4.25 10.98
N PHE A 108 5.99 -3.60 11.63
CA PHE A 108 7.29 -4.16 11.99
C PHE A 108 7.64 -3.85 13.46
N PRO A 109 6.86 -4.37 14.44
CA PRO A 109 6.92 -3.91 15.82
C PRO A 109 8.20 -4.34 16.55
N ASN A 110 8.87 -5.39 16.08
CA ASN A 110 10.06 -5.97 16.71
C ASN A 110 11.33 -5.80 15.85
N ALA A 111 11.26 -5.04 14.75
CA ALA A 111 12.35 -4.99 13.77
C ALA A 111 13.66 -4.48 14.36
N VAL A 112 14.73 -5.20 14.06
CA VAL A 112 16.13 -4.85 14.33
C VAL A 112 16.92 -4.76 13.01
N ASP A 113 16.64 -5.69 12.05
CA ASP A 113 17.19 -5.68 10.70
C ASP A 113 16.16 -6.31 9.74
N VAL A 114 15.19 -5.50 9.32
CA VAL A 114 14.12 -5.90 8.40
C VAL A 114 14.20 -5.09 7.12
N GLN A 115 14.06 -5.75 5.98
CA GLN A 115 13.90 -5.10 4.69
C GLN A 115 12.47 -5.29 4.18
N HIS A 116 11.78 -4.19 3.93
CA HIS A 116 10.46 -4.16 3.29
C HIS A 116 10.60 -3.48 1.92
N LEU A 117 10.55 -4.30 0.89
CA LEU A 117 10.80 -3.89 -0.48
C LEU A 117 9.50 -4.05 -1.28
N MET A 118 9.04 -3.00 -1.93
CA MET A 118 7.83 -3.04 -2.74
C MET A 118 8.10 -2.53 -4.15
N ASP A 119 7.69 -3.30 -5.14
CA ASP A 119 7.66 -2.90 -6.55
C ASP A 119 6.20 -2.98 -7.03
N ALA A 120 5.63 -1.82 -7.42
CA ALA A 120 4.25 -1.71 -7.83
C ALA A 120 4.10 -1.22 -9.26
N VAL A 121 3.21 -1.86 -10.03
CA VAL A 121 2.71 -1.36 -11.31
C VAL A 121 1.21 -1.14 -11.16
N ILE A 122 0.76 0.10 -11.39
CA ILE A 122 -0.61 0.50 -11.14
C ILE A 122 -1.20 1.11 -12.40
N LYS A 123 -2.34 0.57 -12.87
CA LYS A 123 -3.07 1.08 -14.03
C LYS A 123 -4.48 1.48 -13.63
N ILE A 124 -4.81 2.75 -13.83
CA ILE A 124 -6.08 3.34 -13.43
C ILE A 124 -6.87 3.69 -14.69
N GLY A 125 -8.02 3.05 -14.87
CA GLY A 125 -8.88 3.19 -16.03
C GLY A 125 -9.54 4.57 -16.13
N GLU A 126 -10.12 4.86 -17.30
CA GLU A 126 -10.78 6.13 -17.58
C GLU A 126 -11.88 6.45 -16.56
N GLY A 127 -11.86 7.68 -16.01
CA GLY A 127 -12.81 8.16 -15.02
C GLY A 127 -12.79 7.42 -13.68
N ALA A 128 -11.80 6.54 -13.43
CA ALA A 128 -11.71 5.79 -12.18
C ALA A 128 -11.03 6.62 -11.07
N GLU A 129 -11.34 6.28 -9.83
CA GLU A 129 -10.73 6.88 -8.65
C GLU A 129 -10.02 5.80 -7.81
N TYR A 130 -8.73 5.98 -7.58
CA TYR A 130 -7.92 5.11 -6.75
C TYR A 130 -7.21 5.92 -5.67
N THR A 131 -7.45 5.55 -4.41
CA THR A 131 -6.75 6.10 -3.25
C THR A 131 -5.95 4.99 -2.59
N TYR A 132 -4.68 5.27 -2.27
CA TYR A 132 -3.78 4.36 -1.57
C TYR A 132 -3.15 5.07 -0.37
N PHE A 133 -3.54 4.66 0.83
CA PHE A 133 -2.93 5.13 2.07
C PHE A 133 -2.01 4.05 2.62
N GLU A 134 -0.74 4.39 2.80
CA GLU A 134 0.27 3.50 3.36
C GLU A 134 0.73 4.03 4.71
N LYS A 135 0.40 3.30 5.76
CA LYS A 135 0.71 3.65 7.14
C LYS A 135 1.72 2.67 7.71
N HIS A 136 2.82 3.20 8.24
CA HIS A 136 3.90 2.40 8.81
C HIS A 136 3.90 2.45 10.33
N ILE A 137 4.17 1.29 10.95
CA ILE A 137 4.32 1.10 12.40
C ILE A 137 5.58 0.29 12.62
N HIS A 138 6.63 0.94 13.12
CA HIS A 138 7.94 0.35 13.31
C HIS A 138 8.29 0.21 14.79
N SER A 139 9.37 -0.52 15.09
CA SER A 139 9.98 -0.56 16.41
C SER A 139 10.62 0.79 16.77
N GLU A 140 10.87 1.02 18.07
CA GLU A 140 11.59 2.21 18.55
C GLU A 140 13.10 2.17 18.23
N HIS A 141 13.61 1.02 17.79
CA HIS A 141 15.04 0.83 17.52
C HIS A 141 15.45 1.28 16.10
N GLY A 142 14.51 1.57 15.22
CA GLY A 142 14.78 1.68 13.77
C GLY A 142 14.92 0.28 13.17
N GLY A 143 15.93 0.07 12.31
CA GLY A 143 16.23 -1.27 11.76
C GLY A 143 15.24 -1.74 10.69
N VAL A 144 14.44 -0.84 10.12
CA VAL A 144 13.61 -1.14 8.95
C VAL A 144 14.14 -0.37 7.75
N LYS A 145 14.43 -1.10 6.67
CA LYS A 145 14.70 -0.53 5.37
C LYS A 145 13.45 -0.64 4.50
N VAL A 146 12.79 0.48 4.25
CA VAL A 146 11.57 0.59 3.45
C VAL A 146 11.92 1.16 2.08
N VAL A 147 11.70 0.38 1.03
CA VAL A 147 12.05 0.78 -0.35
C VAL A 147 10.86 0.54 -1.27
N PRO A 148 9.86 1.43 -1.28
CA PRO A 148 8.74 1.31 -2.20
C PRO A 148 9.08 1.98 -3.54
N ARG A 149 8.78 1.27 -4.62
CA ARG A 149 8.87 1.71 -6.00
C ARG A 149 7.49 1.57 -6.63
N ALA A 150 7.02 2.59 -7.34
CA ALA A 150 5.75 2.51 -8.05
C ALA A 150 5.81 3.18 -9.41
N LYS A 151 5.22 2.51 -10.41
CA LYS A 151 4.90 3.09 -11.71
C LYS A 151 3.40 3.13 -11.87
N VAL A 152 2.85 4.34 -12.05
CA VAL A 152 1.40 4.59 -12.09
C VAL A 152 1.02 5.18 -13.44
N GLU A 153 0.05 4.59 -14.11
CA GLU A 153 -0.53 5.08 -15.36
C GLU A 153 -1.98 5.52 -15.11
N LEU A 154 -2.26 6.80 -15.31
CA LEU A 154 -3.59 7.38 -15.23
C LEU A 154 -4.18 7.55 -16.61
N ALA A 155 -5.29 6.87 -16.89
CA ALA A 155 -6.09 7.13 -18.08
C ALA A 155 -6.84 8.47 -17.98
N LYS A 156 -7.52 8.85 -19.07
CA LYS A 156 -8.30 10.08 -19.14
C LYS A 156 -9.28 10.24 -17.98
N GLU A 157 -9.37 11.46 -17.42
CA GLU A 157 -10.31 11.84 -16.34
C GLU A 157 -10.18 11.03 -15.04
N SER A 158 -9.15 10.18 -14.91
CA SER A 158 -8.94 9.37 -13.72
C SER A 158 -8.28 10.16 -12.58
N ARG A 159 -8.41 9.65 -11.36
CA ARG A 159 -7.85 10.27 -10.14
C ARG A 159 -7.03 9.25 -9.36
N PHE A 160 -5.83 9.67 -8.99
CA PHE A 160 -4.94 8.94 -8.10
C PHE A 160 -4.55 9.78 -6.91
N LYS A 161 -4.72 9.20 -5.72
CA LYS A 161 -4.20 9.81 -4.49
C LYS A 161 -3.41 8.76 -3.73
N THR A 162 -2.19 9.11 -3.32
CA THR A 162 -1.41 8.28 -2.39
C THR A 162 -0.88 9.12 -1.23
N GLU A 163 -0.80 8.48 -0.07
CA GLU A 163 -0.22 9.07 1.13
C GLU A 163 0.61 8.01 1.86
N PHE A 164 1.89 8.32 2.07
CA PHE A 164 2.80 7.55 2.89
C PHE A 164 2.96 8.23 4.24
N GLU A 165 2.76 7.50 5.33
CA GLU A 165 2.86 8.02 6.68
C GLU A 165 3.56 7.03 7.63
N LEU A 166 4.59 7.47 8.35
CA LEU A 166 5.11 6.75 9.49
C LEU A 166 4.35 7.20 10.75
N LEU A 167 3.47 6.34 11.25
CA LEU A 167 2.62 6.63 12.41
C LEU A 167 3.35 6.46 13.75
N LYS A 168 4.23 5.44 13.84
CA LYS A 168 4.84 5.05 15.10
C LYS A 168 6.19 4.35 14.90
N GLY A 169 7.12 4.62 15.81
CA GLY A 169 8.46 4.04 15.80
C GLY A 169 9.46 4.87 14.99
N ARG A 170 10.63 4.30 14.78
CA ARG A 170 11.72 4.95 14.03
C ARG A 170 11.75 4.49 12.58
N VAL A 171 12.17 5.39 11.71
CA VAL A 171 12.27 5.17 10.26
C VAL A 171 13.33 4.12 9.90
N GLY A 172 14.56 4.25 10.42
CA GLY A 172 15.71 3.55 9.88
C GLY A 172 16.09 4.08 8.49
N VAL A 173 15.72 3.37 7.43
CA VAL A 173 15.92 3.81 6.04
C VAL A 173 14.60 3.85 5.30
N ILE A 174 14.28 4.98 4.69
CA ILE A 174 13.20 5.12 3.70
C ILE A 174 13.79 5.64 2.40
N ASP A 175 13.53 4.94 1.29
CA ASP A 175 13.91 5.34 -0.07
C ASP A 175 12.73 5.11 -1.00
N ILE A 176 11.84 6.14 -1.11
CA ILE A 176 10.65 6.14 -1.97
C ILE A 176 11.02 6.58 -3.38
N ASP A 177 10.48 5.91 -4.41
CA ASP A 177 10.60 6.34 -5.81
C ASP A 177 9.30 6.01 -6.55
N TYR A 178 8.46 7.02 -6.73
CA TYR A 178 7.16 6.90 -7.39
C TYR A 178 7.15 7.74 -8.68
N GLU A 179 6.73 7.12 -9.77
CA GLU A 179 6.58 7.73 -11.08
C GLU A 179 5.12 7.60 -11.55
N THR A 180 4.49 8.72 -11.87
CA THR A 180 3.09 8.77 -12.32
C THR A 180 2.98 9.46 -13.67
N VAL A 181 2.34 8.80 -14.65
CA VAL A 181 2.04 9.33 -15.97
C VAL A 181 0.55 9.67 -16.06
N CYS A 182 0.24 10.93 -16.39
CA CYS A 182 -1.10 11.50 -16.38
C CYS A 182 -1.60 11.77 -17.80
N ALA A 183 -2.67 11.10 -18.23
CA ALA A 183 -3.39 11.37 -19.46
C ALA A 183 -4.31 12.61 -19.34
N GLU A 184 -5.13 12.89 -20.35
CA GLU A 184 -6.01 14.05 -20.43
C GLU A 184 -6.95 14.15 -19.21
N TYR A 185 -7.03 15.37 -18.62
CA TYR A 185 -7.89 15.73 -17.49
C TYR A 185 -7.74 14.86 -16.24
N SER A 186 -6.70 14.02 -16.18
CA SER A 186 -6.41 13.23 -15.01
C SER A 186 -5.81 14.07 -13.87
N PHE A 187 -5.91 13.55 -12.64
CA PHE A 187 -5.40 14.23 -11.45
C PHE A 187 -4.62 13.25 -10.57
N MET A 188 -3.41 13.65 -10.16
CA MET A 188 -2.64 12.93 -9.16
C MET A 188 -2.37 13.79 -7.93
N GLU A 189 -2.37 13.15 -6.75
CA GLU A 189 -1.91 13.73 -5.50
C GLU A 189 -1.02 12.72 -4.78
N MET A 190 0.24 13.07 -4.54
CA MET A 190 1.18 12.25 -3.78
C MET A 190 1.65 13.01 -2.55
N THR A 191 1.53 12.38 -1.39
CA THR A 191 1.90 12.98 -0.09
C THR A 191 2.77 12.02 0.69
N ALA A 192 3.89 12.50 1.21
CA ALA A 192 4.71 11.76 2.17
C ALA A 192 4.87 12.56 3.46
N ARG A 193 4.61 11.89 4.61
CA ARG A 193 4.77 12.46 5.96
C ARG A 193 5.65 11.55 6.78
N VAL A 194 6.88 11.99 7.04
CA VAL A 194 7.88 11.18 7.75
C VAL A 194 8.68 12.03 8.72
N ASN A 195 8.69 11.63 9.98
CA ASN A 195 9.58 12.20 10.99
C ASN A 195 10.83 11.33 11.13
N GLY A 196 11.97 11.85 10.70
CA GLY A 196 13.27 11.23 10.97
C GLY A 196 13.90 11.72 12.26
N CYS A 197 14.64 10.85 12.91
CA CYS A 197 15.44 11.21 14.08
C CYS A 197 16.74 10.40 14.14
N ALA A 198 17.72 10.88 14.90
CA ALA A 198 19.03 10.28 15.05
C ALA A 198 19.73 10.05 13.69
N ASP A 199 20.07 8.81 13.36
CA ASP A 199 20.75 8.38 12.14
C ASP A 199 19.83 7.89 11.04
N ASP A 200 18.52 8.20 11.12
CA ASP A 200 17.57 7.84 10.09
C ASP A 200 17.92 8.47 8.73
N TYR A 201 17.75 7.67 7.68
CA TYR A 201 17.97 8.09 6.30
C TYR A 201 16.64 8.14 5.54
N ILE A 202 16.28 9.31 5.05
CA ILE A 202 15.03 9.53 4.32
C ILE A 202 15.34 10.11 2.94
N LYS A 203 14.91 9.39 1.90
CA LYS A 203 14.94 9.84 0.52
C LYS A 203 13.55 9.64 -0.08
N ILE A 204 12.97 10.71 -0.62
CA ILE A 204 11.67 10.70 -1.26
C ILE A 204 11.84 11.30 -2.66
N HIS A 205 11.56 10.50 -3.68
CA HIS A 205 11.55 10.90 -5.06
C HIS A 205 10.17 10.59 -5.65
N GLU A 206 9.44 11.62 -5.99
CA GLU A 206 8.11 11.54 -6.60
C GLU A 206 8.10 12.35 -7.90
N THR A 207 7.72 11.70 -9.00
CA THR A 207 7.70 12.29 -10.33
C THR A 207 6.30 12.21 -10.95
N GLY A 208 5.80 13.35 -11.44
CA GLY A 208 4.56 13.41 -12.18
C GLY A 208 4.78 13.90 -13.61
N HIS A 209 4.46 13.08 -14.61
CA HIS A 209 4.47 13.42 -16.02
C HIS A 209 3.06 13.83 -16.45
N LEU A 210 2.79 15.13 -16.51
CA LEU A 210 1.49 15.69 -16.90
C LEU A 210 1.44 15.82 -18.43
N LEU A 211 1.20 14.71 -19.13
CA LEU A 211 1.30 14.62 -20.59
C LEU A 211 0.00 14.98 -21.32
N GLY A 212 -1.15 14.75 -20.70
CA GLY A 212 -2.45 15.03 -21.31
C GLY A 212 -2.90 16.48 -21.12
N GLU A 213 -3.75 16.95 -22.02
CA GLU A 213 -4.41 18.24 -21.87
C GLU A 213 -5.18 18.30 -20.54
N GLY A 214 -5.03 19.39 -19.77
CA GLY A 214 -5.73 19.59 -18.50
C GLY A 214 -5.29 18.62 -17.36
N ALA A 215 -4.23 17.82 -17.55
CA ALA A 215 -3.67 17.00 -16.50
C ALA A 215 -3.13 17.87 -15.36
N ARG A 216 -3.33 17.43 -14.11
CA ARG A 216 -2.91 18.18 -12.91
C ARG A 216 -2.29 17.27 -11.88
N GLY A 217 -1.36 17.82 -11.08
CA GLY A 217 -0.71 17.06 -10.02
C GLY A 217 -0.36 17.94 -8.82
N VAL A 218 -0.33 17.30 -7.64
CA VAL A 218 0.13 17.88 -6.38
C VAL A 218 1.12 16.92 -5.75
N LEU A 219 2.30 17.42 -5.40
CA LEU A 219 3.32 16.69 -4.65
C LEU A 219 3.55 17.43 -3.31
N THR A 220 3.48 16.68 -2.20
CA THR A 220 3.66 17.25 -0.86
C THR A 220 4.57 16.35 -0.03
N THR A 221 5.68 16.89 0.48
CA THR A 221 6.57 16.20 1.42
C THR A 221 6.67 17.00 2.72
N ARG A 222 6.51 16.36 3.85
CA ARG A 222 6.53 16.97 5.18
C ARG A 222 7.30 16.12 6.17
#